data_5c379dbf087b649b19637c59aae333f5
#
_entry.id   5c379dbf087b649b19637c59aae333f5
#
_cell.length_a   1.000
_cell.length_b   1.000
_cell.length_c   1.000
_cell.angle_alpha   90.00
_cell.angle_beta   90.00
_cell.angle_gamma   90.00
#
_symmetry.space_group_name_H-M   'P 1'
#
loop_
_entity.id
_entity.type
_entity.pdbx_description
1 polymer ?
#
loop_
_entity_poly.entity_id
_entity_poly.type
_entity_poly.pdbx_seq_one_letter_code
_entity_poly.pdbx_strand_id
1 'polypeptide(L)'
;DFLCRTRERDLVLTMPDEKGRRGWPNDISHLIPAFLCNFDFPDLVAALAPRPVICTEGGLDRDLNLVKRAYELAGHPENFTFYHYKALQDSTKRKNLTTLPEGLDGETYFKLVNVQPENHYFKSEYIIPWIKELLEKDHQ
;
A
#
# COMPACT_ATOMS: atom_id res chain seq x y z
N ASP A 1 -4.63 -1.81 4.91
CA ASP A 1 -4.50 -0.64 4.03
C ASP A 1 -3.65 -0.99 2.81
N PHE A 2 -3.79 -0.27 1.72
CA PHE A 2 -3.04 -0.53 0.50
C PHE A 2 -1.66 0.15 0.53
N LEU A 3 -0.66 -0.51 -0.07
CA LEU A 3 0.71 -0.02 -0.10
C LEU A 3 0.96 0.80 -1.37
N CYS A 4 0.91 2.12 -1.25
CA CYS A 4 1.19 3.07 -2.34
C CYS A 4 2.06 4.21 -1.85
N ARG A 5 2.75 4.86 -2.78
CA ARG A 5 3.50 6.09 -2.49
C ARG A 5 2.53 7.22 -2.16
N THR A 6 2.69 7.80 -0.98
CA THR A 6 1.85 8.86 -0.46
C THR A 6 1.87 10.09 -1.36
N ARG A 7 3.06 10.49 -1.85
CA ARG A 7 3.20 11.64 -2.74
C ARG A 7 2.34 11.53 -4.00
N GLU A 8 2.36 10.36 -4.66
CA GLU A 8 1.58 10.14 -5.89
C GLU A 8 0.08 10.15 -5.58
N ARG A 9 -0.32 9.49 -4.49
CA ARG A 9 -1.71 9.46 -4.03
C ARG A 9 -2.22 10.85 -3.72
N ASP A 10 -1.48 11.63 -2.95
CA ASP A 10 -1.92 12.94 -2.47
C ASP A 10 -2.01 13.94 -3.62
N LEU A 11 -1.08 13.91 -4.58
CA LEU A 11 -1.15 14.76 -5.77
C LEU A 11 -2.46 14.54 -6.55
N VAL A 12 -2.89 13.28 -6.68
CA VAL A 12 -4.12 12.94 -7.41
C VAL A 12 -5.37 13.28 -6.60
N LEU A 13 -5.42 12.86 -5.32
CA LEU A 13 -6.64 12.96 -4.51
C LEU A 13 -6.91 14.36 -3.99
N THR A 14 -5.90 15.24 -3.95
CA THR A 14 -6.06 16.62 -3.48
C THR A 14 -6.25 17.62 -4.61
N MET A 15 -6.01 17.25 -5.87
CA MET A 15 -6.31 18.11 -7.00
C MET A 15 -7.82 18.34 -7.13
N PRO A 16 -8.28 19.60 -7.35
CA PRO A 16 -9.68 19.85 -7.61
C PRO A 16 -10.10 19.20 -8.93
N ASP A 17 -11.31 18.62 -8.96
CA ASP A 17 -11.95 18.16 -10.18
C ASP A 17 -12.30 19.35 -11.12
N GLU A 18 -12.83 19.07 -12.31
CA GLU A 18 -13.25 20.10 -13.29
C GLU A 18 -14.28 21.11 -12.71
N LYS A 19 -14.96 20.76 -11.61
CA LYS A 19 -15.92 21.63 -10.90
C LYS A 19 -15.29 22.33 -9.70
N GLY A 20 -13.97 22.24 -9.51
CA GLY A 20 -13.25 22.83 -8.39
C GLY A 20 -13.46 22.13 -7.04
N ARG A 21 -14.05 20.91 -7.04
CA ARG A 21 -14.28 20.13 -5.82
C ARG A 21 -13.05 19.28 -5.52
N ARG A 22 -12.59 19.35 -4.28
CA ARG A 22 -11.51 18.47 -3.79
C ARG A 22 -12.11 17.14 -3.34
N GLY A 23 -11.62 16.03 -3.87
CA GLY A 23 -12.14 14.71 -3.58
C GLY A 23 -11.91 14.27 -2.14
N TRP A 24 -10.74 14.61 -1.58
CA TRP A 24 -10.36 14.23 -0.22
C TRP A 24 -9.69 15.41 0.49
N PRO A 25 -10.08 15.73 1.73
CA PRO A 25 -9.35 16.71 2.51
C PRO A 25 -7.96 16.15 2.84
N ASN A 26 -6.95 17.01 2.79
CA ASN A 26 -5.63 16.64 3.31
C ASN A 26 -5.76 16.33 4.80
N ASP A 27 -5.39 15.11 5.18
CA ASP A 27 -5.33 14.74 6.58
C ASP A 27 -4.08 15.38 7.23
N ILE A 28 -4.17 15.72 8.50
CA ILE A 28 -3.06 16.28 9.27
C ILE A 28 -1.85 15.33 9.30
N SER A 29 -2.09 14.03 9.14
CA SER A 29 -1.05 13.00 8.99
C SER A 29 -0.11 13.23 7.80
N HIS A 30 -0.55 14.00 6.79
CA HIS A 30 0.24 14.34 5.61
C HIS A 30 1.07 15.64 5.78
N LEU A 31 0.93 16.30 6.91
CA LEU A 31 1.61 17.57 7.18
C LEU A 31 2.93 17.43 7.93
N ILE A 32 3.55 16.27 7.92
CA ILE A 32 4.88 16.08 8.53
C ILE A 32 5.91 16.83 7.69
N PRO A 33 6.58 17.87 8.25
CA PRO A 33 7.54 18.66 7.51
C PRO A 33 8.68 17.81 6.93
N ALA A 34 9.02 18.03 5.66
CA ALA A 34 10.09 17.31 4.95
C ALA A 34 9.93 15.78 4.83
N PHE A 35 8.75 15.22 5.16
CA PHE A 35 8.47 13.79 5.06
C PHE A 35 8.89 13.23 3.69
N LEU A 36 8.33 13.77 2.62
CA LEU A 36 8.56 13.28 1.25
C LEU A 36 9.97 13.61 0.68
N CYS A 37 10.79 14.36 1.40
CA CYS A 37 12.18 14.59 1.03
C CYS A 37 13.09 13.46 1.48
N ASN A 38 12.68 12.66 2.48
CA ASN A 38 13.52 11.64 3.09
C ASN A 38 12.99 10.23 2.89
N PHE A 39 11.67 10.03 2.91
CA PHE A 39 11.04 8.70 2.79
C PHE A 39 9.58 8.84 2.35
N ASP A 40 8.98 7.76 1.93
CA ASP A 40 7.55 7.64 1.63
C ASP A 40 6.97 6.43 2.37
N PHE A 41 5.67 6.19 2.25
CA PHE A 41 4.97 5.14 2.98
C PHE A 41 5.56 3.72 2.78
N PRO A 42 5.93 3.29 1.56
CA PRO A 42 6.62 2.00 1.38
C PRO A 42 7.93 1.89 2.15
N ASP A 43 8.70 2.99 2.29
CA ASP A 43 9.95 3.00 3.06
C ASP A 43 9.68 2.80 4.55
N LEU A 44 8.60 3.40 5.08
CA LEU A 44 8.19 3.22 6.47
C LEU A 44 7.78 1.77 6.76
N VAL A 45 7.04 1.14 5.84
CA VAL A 45 6.67 -0.28 5.99
C VAL A 45 7.91 -1.16 5.89
N ALA A 46 8.84 -0.86 5.00
CA ALA A 46 10.12 -1.56 4.90
C ALA A 46 10.96 -1.45 6.18
N ALA A 47 10.93 -0.28 6.85
CA ALA A 47 11.64 -0.05 8.11
C ALA A 47 11.07 -0.83 9.31
N LEU A 48 9.90 -1.47 9.17
CA LEU A 48 9.35 -2.37 10.20
C LEU A 48 10.05 -3.73 10.24
N ALA A 49 10.80 -4.10 9.18
CA ALA A 49 11.52 -5.37 9.15
C ALA A 49 12.48 -5.51 10.36
N PRO A 50 12.56 -6.67 11.00
CA PRO A 50 11.93 -7.96 10.67
C PRO A 50 10.56 -8.20 11.31
N ARG A 51 9.91 -7.20 11.89
CA ARG A 51 8.63 -7.37 12.59
C ARG A 51 7.54 -7.86 11.63
N PRO A 52 6.66 -8.79 12.04
CA PRO A 52 5.58 -9.26 11.19
C PRO A 52 4.65 -8.14 10.73
N VAL A 53 4.41 -8.08 9.43
CA VAL A 53 3.49 -7.11 8.79
C VAL A 53 2.62 -7.82 7.77
N ILE A 54 1.34 -7.46 7.72
CA ILE A 54 0.38 -7.89 6.71
C ILE A 54 -0.22 -6.69 5.97
N CYS A 55 -0.18 -6.74 4.64
CA CYS A 55 -0.90 -5.81 3.75
C CYS A 55 -1.97 -6.58 2.97
N THR A 56 -3.20 -6.05 2.90
CA THR A 56 -4.35 -6.80 2.39
C THR A 56 -5.10 -6.12 1.25
N GLU A 57 -4.65 -4.97 0.77
CA GLU A 57 -5.45 -4.15 -0.14
C GLU A 57 -4.72 -3.66 -1.41
N GLY A 58 -3.79 -4.44 -1.89
CA GLY A 58 -3.17 -4.14 -3.19
C GLY A 58 -2.03 -3.12 -3.13
N GLY A 59 -1.66 -2.63 -4.29
CA GLY A 59 -0.53 -1.74 -4.53
C GLY A 59 0.22 -2.10 -5.81
N LEU A 60 1.24 -1.33 -6.14
CA LEU A 60 2.13 -1.62 -7.26
C LEU A 60 3.26 -2.57 -6.85
N ASP A 61 3.62 -3.47 -7.74
CA ASP A 61 4.70 -4.43 -7.51
C ASP A 61 6.03 -3.74 -7.20
N ARG A 62 6.31 -2.54 -7.74
CA ARG A 62 7.52 -1.76 -7.40
C ARG A 62 7.60 -1.44 -5.89
N ASP A 63 6.47 -1.05 -5.27
CA ASP A 63 6.41 -0.64 -3.86
C ASP A 63 6.43 -1.88 -2.95
N LEU A 64 5.75 -2.95 -3.38
CA LEU A 64 5.79 -4.25 -2.71
C LEU A 64 7.17 -4.88 -2.72
N ASN A 65 7.87 -4.82 -3.85
CA ASN A 65 9.20 -5.39 -3.98
C ASN A 65 10.24 -4.65 -3.13
N LEU A 66 10.07 -3.33 -2.94
CA LEU A 66 10.89 -2.57 -1.99
C LEU A 66 10.76 -3.14 -0.58
N VAL A 67 9.54 -3.35 -0.10
CA VAL A 67 9.29 -3.92 1.22
C VAL A 67 9.79 -5.35 1.31
N LYS A 68 9.48 -6.21 0.34
CA LYS A 68 9.98 -7.60 0.29
C LYS A 68 11.50 -7.65 0.41
N ARG A 69 12.18 -6.79 -0.36
CA ARG A 69 13.64 -6.73 -0.33
C ARG A 69 14.19 -6.37 1.04
N ALA A 70 13.54 -5.45 1.77
CA ALA A 70 13.94 -5.11 3.15
C ALA A 70 13.83 -6.31 4.09
N TYR A 71 12.73 -7.08 3.99
CA TYR A 71 12.54 -8.29 4.80
C TYR A 71 13.51 -9.42 4.44
N GLU A 72 13.84 -9.59 3.16
CA GLU A 72 14.89 -10.51 2.71
C GLU A 72 16.25 -10.13 3.30
N LEU A 73 16.62 -8.84 3.25
CA LEU A 73 17.87 -8.34 3.81
C LEU A 73 17.94 -8.45 5.34
N ALA A 74 16.78 -8.35 6.01
CA ALA A 74 16.68 -8.58 7.45
C ALA A 74 16.70 -10.07 7.82
N GLY A 75 16.71 -10.99 6.85
CA GLY A 75 16.75 -12.44 7.07
C GLY A 75 15.41 -13.07 7.44
N HIS A 76 14.30 -12.33 7.33
CA HIS A 76 12.97 -12.76 7.72
C HIS A 76 11.91 -12.47 6.63
N PRO A 77 12.08 -13.01 5.39
CA PRO A 77 11.14 -12.76 4.30
C PRO A 77 9.71 -13.25 4.59
N GLU A 78 9.56 -14.28 5.44
CA GLU A 78 8.28 -14.84 5.88
C GLU A 78 7.45 -13.89 6.73
N ASN A 79 8.07 -12.86 7.32
CA ASN A 79 7.38 -11.89 8.17
C ASN A 79 6.66 -10.78 7.40
N PHE A 80 6.81 -10.73 6.07
CA PHE A 80 6.03 -9.83 5.22
C PHE A 80 4.99 -10.61 4.43
N THR A 81 3.73 -10.51 4.87
CA THR A 81 2.58 -11.14 4.19
C THR A 81 1.82 -10.10 3.38
N PHE A 82 1.46 -10.46 2.16
CA PHE A 82 0.79 -9.53 1.26
C PHE A 82 -0.32 -10.23 0.46
N TYR A 83 -1.47 -9.54 0.33
CA TYR A 83 -2.60 -9.98 -0.47
C TYR A 83 -3.08 -8.88 -1.42
N HIS A 84 -3.29 -9.23 -2.67
CA HIS A 84 -4.08 -8.42 -3.59
C HIS A 84 -5.58 -8.64 -3.37
N TYR A 85 -6.40 -7.70 -3.86
CA TYR A 85 -7.84 -7.93 -3.98
C TYR A 85 -8.13 -9.21 -4.76
N LYS A 86 -9.21 -9.89 -4.42
CA LYS A 86 -9.58 -11.17 -5.03
C LYS A 86 -9.60 -11.13 -6.57
N ALA A 87 -10.11 -10.04 -7.15
CA ALA A 87 -10.15 -9.85 -8.60
C ALA A 87 -8.77 -9.62 -9.24
N LEU A 88 -7.75 -9.25 -8.43
CA LEU A 88 -6.40 -8.91 -8.85
C LEU A 88 -5.34 -9.93 -8.38
N GLN A 89 -5.74 -11.09 -7.90
CA GLN A 89 -4.81 -12.15 -7.51
C GLN A 89 -4.01 -12.67 -8.71
N ASP A 90 -4.66 -12.76 -9.87
CA ASP A 90 -4.00 -13.08 -11.13
C ASP A 90 -3.13 -11.90 -11.58
N SER A 91 -1.81 -12.13 -11.69
CA SER A 91 -0.83 -11.10 -12.05
C SER A 91 -1.08 -10.50 -13.44
N THR A 92 -1.70 -11.24 -14.35
CA THR A 92 -2.01 -10.75 -15.72
C THR A 92 -3.07 -9.65 -15.72
N LYS A 93 -3.87 -9.56 -14.65
CA LYS A 93 -4.91 -8.54 -14.46
C LYS A 93 -4.41 -7.28 -13.77
N ARG A 94 -3.21 -7.33 -13.19
CA ARG A 94 -2.62 -6.19 -12.49
C ARG A 94 -1.85 -5.28 -13.44
N LYS A 95 -1.82 -4.02 -13.10
CA LYS A 95 -0.88 -3.07 -13.70
C LYS A 95 0.47 -3.17 -13.02
N ASN A 96 1.53 -3.19 -13.81
CA ASN A 96 2.91 -3.24 -13.30
C ASN A 96 3.67 -2.01 -13.81
N LEU A 97 3.36 -0.85 -13.22
CA LEU A 97 3.94 0.42 -13.60
C LEU A 97 5.09 0.80 -12.66
N THR A 98 6.20 1.22 -13.23
CA THR A 98 7.33 1.80 -12.46
C THR A 98 7.10 3.27 -12.15
N THR A 99 6.43 3.99 -13.07
CA THR A 99 6.04 5.40 -12.93
C THR A 99 4.58 5.56 -13.32
N LEU A 100 3.90 6.49 -12.65
CA LEU A 100 2.52 6.85 -13.01
C LEU A 100 2.51 8.04 -13.97
N PRO A 101 1.55 8.10 -14.91
CA PRO A 101 1.31 9.29 -15.72
C PRO A 101 0.97 10.51 -14.85
N GLU A 102 1.25 11.70 -15.33
CA GLU A 102 0.82 12.95 -14.72
C GLU A 102 -0.66 13.23 -15.01
N GLY A 103 -1.31 14.06 -14.18
CA GLY A 103 -2.66 14.55 -14.40
C GLY A 103 -3.77 13.51 -14.26
N LEU A 104 -3.55 12.45 -13.51
CA LEU A 104 -4.56 11.42 -13.26
C LEU A 104 -5.70 11.96 -12.40
N ASP A 105 -6.93 11.55 -12.71
CA ASP A 105 -8.04 11.60 -11.77
C ASP A 105 -7.98 10.43 -10.76
N GLY A 106 -8.76 10.54 -9.67
CA GLY A 106 -8.75 9.54 -8.60
C GLY A 106 -9.17 8.14 -9.05
N GLU A 107 -10.15 8.03 -9.94
CA GLU A 107 -10.62 6.73 -10.43
C GLU A 107 -9.55 6.04 -11.27
N THR A 108 -8.95 6.76 -12.19
CA THR A 108 -7.85 6.26 -13.04
C THR A 108 -6.63 5.90 -12.18
N TYR A 109 -6.29 6.73 -11.19
CA TYR A 109 -5.20 6.45 -10.25
C TYR A 109 -5.40 5.09 -9.56
N PHE A 110 -6.55 4.85 -8.93
CA PHE A 110 -6.81 3.60 -8.23
C PHE A 110 -6.73 2.37 -9.14
N LYS A 111 -7.23 2.47 -10.37
CA LYS A 111 -7.08 1.40 -11.37
C LYS A 111 -5.63 1.10 -11.70
N LEU A 112 -4.80 2.15 -11.85
CA LEU A 112 -3.39 1.99 -12.20
C LEU A 112 -2.53 1.47 -11.05
N VAL A 113 -2.88 1.74 -9.80
CA VAL A 113 -2.17 1.24 -8.61
C VAL A 113 -2.75 -0.06 -8.05
N ASN A 114 -3.66 -0.72 -8.77
CA ASN A 114 -4.28 -1.98 -8.37
C ASN A 114 -5.06 -1.89 -7.05
N VAL A 115 -5.76 -0.80 -6.83
CA VAL A 115 -6.57 -0.54 -5.64
C VAL A 115 -8.05 -0.46 -6.01
N GLN A 116 -8.90 -1.01 -5.16
CA GLN A 116 -10.36 -1.02 -5.29
C GLN A 116 -10.96 -0.31 -4.07
N PRO A 117 -11.17 1.02 -4.10
CA PRO A 117 -11.65 1.80 -2.95
C PRO A 117 -13.00 1.30 -2.40
N GLU A 118 -13.86 0.78 -3.27
CA GLU A 118 -15.14 0.18 -2.90
C GLU A 118 -15.00 -1.08 -2.03
N ASN A 119 -13.82 -1.71 -2.07
CA ASN A 119 -13.47 -2.89 -1.28
C ASN A 119 -12.57 -2.56 -0.08
N HIS A 120 -12.56 -1.31 0.39
CA HIS A 120 -11.80 -0.88 1.56
C HIS A 120 -12.54 -1.22 2.86
N TYR A 121 -12.25 -2.40 3.41
CA TYR A 121 -12.80 -2.89 4.67
C TYR A 121 -11.81 -3.82 5.38
N PHE A 122 -12.07 -4.12 6.66
CA PHE A 122 -11.25 -5.05 7.43
C PHE A 122 -11.33 -6.46 6.85
N LYS A 123 -10.21 -6.99 6.36
CA LYS A 123 -10.11 -8.31 5.71
C LYS A 123 -9.95 -9.42 6.77
N SER A 124 -11.02 -9.70 7.51
CA SER A 124 -11.00 -10.69 8.59
C SER A 124 -10.54 -12.08 8.13
N GLU A 125 -10.84 -12.45 6.90
CA GLU A 125 -10.46 -13.71 6.27
C GLU A 125 -8.93 -13.90 6.12
N TYR A 126 -8.16 -12.83 6.07
CA TYR A 126 -6.69 -12.85 6.02
C TYR A 126 -6.07 -12.52 7.36
N ILE A 127 -6.59 -11.50 8.04
CA ILE A 127 -5.96 -10.93 9.23
C ILE A 127 -6.12 -11.86 10.45
N ILE A 128 -7.31 -12.46 10.64
CA ILE A 128 -7.54 -13.32 11.81
C ILE A 128 -6.67 -14.59 11.78
N PRO A 129 -6.57 -15.36 10.68
CA PRO A 129 -5.65 -16.48 10.61
C PRO A 129 -4.19 -16.08 10.82
N TRP A 130 -3.76 -14.97 10.24
CA TRP A 130 -2.40 -14.45 10.39
C TRP A 130 -2.06 -14.11 11.85
N ILE A 131 -2.98 -13.44 12.60
CA ILE A 131 -2.78 -13.16 14.02
C ILE A 131 -2.67 -14.48 14.83
N LYS A 132 -3.51 -15.47 14.55
CA LYS A 132 -3.46 -16.76 15.25
C LYS A 132 -2.13 -17.46 15.03
N GLU A 133 -1.62 -17.47 13.80
CA GLU A 133 -0.32 -18.06 13.47
C GLU A 133 0.84 -17.38 14.22
N LEU A 134 0.80 -16.04 14.36
CA LEU A 134 1.80 -15.31 15.14
C LEU A 134 1.77 -15.68 16.62
N LEU A 135 0.56 -15.75 17.23
CA LEU A 135 0.43 -16.11 18.63
C LEU A 135 0.90 -17.54 18.91
N GLU A 136 0.69 -18.46 17.97
CA GLU A 136 1.16 -19.85 18.11
C GLU A 136 2.70 -19.94 18.05
N LYS A 137 3.34 -19.10 17.24
CA LYS A 137 4.82 -19.03 17.16
C LYS A 137 5.47 -18.44 18.40
N ASP A 138 4.83 -17.46 19.04
CA ASP A 138 5.36 -16.84 20.27
C ASP A 138 5.30 -17.77 21.50
N HIS A 139 4.54 -18.87 21.42
CA HIS A 139 4.40 -19.86 22.49
C HIS A 139 5.32 -21.10 22.33
N GLN A 140 6.17 -21.12 21.30
CA GLN A 140 7.17 -22.18 21.07
C GLN A 140 8.59 -21.71 21.46
#